data_86c91c082b9fae4156665f7b6e601a39
#
_entry.id   86c91c082b9fae4156665f7b6e601a39
#
_cell.length_a   1.000
_cell.length_b   1.000
_cell.length_c   1.000
_cell.angle_alpha   90.00
_cell.angle_beta   90.00
_cell.angle_gamma   90.00
#
_symmetry.space_group_name_H-M   'P 1'
#
loop_
_entity.id
_entity.type
_entity.pdbx_description
1 polymer ?
#
loop_
_entity_poly.entity_id
_entity_poly.type
_entity_poly.pdbx_seq_one_letter_code
_entity_poly.pdbx_strand_id
1 'polypeptide(L)'
;MNSIKGKFALVTGGTQGLGAAIAKNFADSGAEGVVTIGRKEDKGNEVAKKIQDETGCKVIFVKTDLGEVQECRNAVSVAKQEFGRLDVLVNAAGITDRGDIVNTSEELFDKMIGTNLKGPYFLIQDTVKIMIEQNIEGSIINIGSVAAMTGQPFISTYCVSKGALATLTRNTAFALLKNKIRIN
;
A
#
# COMPACT_ATOMS: atom_id res chain seq x y z
N MET A 1 -20.70 -9.67 5.63
CA MET A 1 -19.29 -9.23 5.74
C MET A 1 -18.66 -9.33 4.36
N ASN A 2 -18.01 -8.27 3.89
CA ASN A 2 -17.27 -8.36 2.63
C ASN A 2 -16.00 -9.18 2.86
N SER A 3 -16.00 -10.43 2.41
CA SER A 3 -14.86 -11.34 2.52
C SER A 3 -13.80 -11.02 1.48
N ILE A 4 -12.52 -11.31 1.80
CA ILE A 4 -11.40 -11.28 0.83
C ILE A 4 -11.46 -12.48 -0.13
N LYS A 5 -12.29 -13.48 0.16
CA LYS A 5 -12.41 -14.69 -0.64
C LYS A 5 -12.76 -14.37 -2.10
N GLY A 6 -11.99 -14.94 -3.03
CA GLY A 6 -12.13 -14.70 -4.47
C GLY A 6 -11.72 -13.31 -4.94
N LYS A 7 -10.97 -12.55 -4.13
CA LYS A 7 -10.51 -11.19 -4.42
C LYS A 7 -9.01 -11.16 -4.70
N PHE A 8 -8.59 -10.14 -5.44
CA PHE A 8 -7.20 -9.88 -5.76
C PHE A 8 -6.73 -8.64 -5.01
N ALA A 9 -5.56 -8.75 -4.38
CA ALA A 9 -5.03 -7.69 -3.53
C ALA A 9 -3.62 -7.26 -3.94
N LEU A 10 -3.31 -5.98 -3.73
CA LEU A 10 -1.96 -5.44 -3.74
C LEU A 10 -1.61 -4.92 -2.35
N VAL A 11 -0.49 -5.38 -1.80
CA VAL A 11 -0.03 -5.02 -0.45
C VAL A 11 1.38 -4.45 -0.49
N THR A 12 1.56 -3.22 -0.02
CA THR A 12 2.88 -2.60 0.06
C THR A 12 3.62 -3.02 1.32
N GLY A 13 4.96 -3.12 1.24
CA GLY A 13 5.78 -3.56 2.38
C GLY A 13 5.75 -5.06 2.62
N GLY A 14 5.51 -5.86 1.59
CA GLY A 14 5.33 -7.31 1.66
C GLY A 14 6.56 -8.13 2.04
N THR A 15 7.73 -7.50 2.21
CA THR A 15 8.98 -8.22 2.55
C THR A 15 9.14 -8.56 4.02
N GLN A 16 8.35 -7.95 4.91
CA GLN A 16 8.44 -8.16 6.36
C GLN A 16 7.29 -7.49 7.13
N GLY A 17 7.21 -7.77 8.44
CA GLY A 17 6.34 -7.07 9.39
C GLY A 17 4.88 -7.08 8.98
N LEU A 18 4.21 -5.93 9.14
CA LEU A 18 2.77 -5.81 8.94
C LEU A 18 2.33 -6.14 7.51
N GLY A 19 3.06 -5.66 6.49
CA GLY A 19 2.70 -5.92 5.09
C GLY A 19 2.75 -7.41 4.73
N ALA A 20 3.81 -8.13 5.17
CA ALA A 20 3.91 -9.57 4.96
C ALA A 20 2.82 -10.33 5.72
N ALA A 21 2.50 -9.92 6.96
CA ALA A 21 1.44 -10.52 7.76
C ALA A 21 0.05 -10.31 7.13
N ILE A 22 -0.21 -9.13 6.56
CA ILE A 22 -1.47 -8.84 5.84
C ILE A 22 -1.58 -9.71 4.58
N ALA A 23 -0.50 -9.81 3.79
CA ALA A 23 -0.48 -10.64 2.59
C ALA A 23 -0.77 -12.12 2.92
N LYS A 24 -0.13 -12.63 3.98
CA LYS A 24 -0.39 -13.99 4.46
C LYS A 24 -1.84 -14.17 4.94
N ASN A 25 -2.35 -13.24 5.73
CA ASN A 25 -3.73 -13.29 6.21
C ASN A 25 -4.75 -13.29 5.07
N PHE A 26 -4.51 -12.51 4.01
CA PHE A 26 -5.36 -12.50 2.82
C PHE A 26 -5.33 -13.85 2.10
N ALA A 27 -4.14 -14.43 1.93
CA ALA A 27 -3.98 -15.73 1.33
C ALA A 27 -4.68 -16.83 2.16
N ASP A 28 -4.48 -16.87 3.48
CA ASP A 28 -5.17 -17.79 4.41
C ASP A 28 -6.68 -17.63 4.40
N SER A 29 -7.18 -16.41 4.14
CA SER A 29 -8.61 -16.08 4.12
C SER A 29 -9.27 -16.29 2.75
N GLY A 30 -8.54 -16.88 1.79
CA GLY A 30 -9.08 -17.28 0.48
C GLY A 30 -9.04 -16.19 -0.57
N ALA A 31 -8.10 -15.24 -0.48
CA ALA A 31 -7.77 -14.38 -1.62
C ALA A 31 -7.38 -15.25 -2.83
N GLU A 32 -7.82 -14.86 -4.02
CA GLU A 32 -7.49 -15.57 -5.27
C GLU A 32 -6.06 -15.30 -5.72
N GLY A 33 -5.55 -14.09 -5.43
CA GLY A 33 -4.17 -13.72 -5.67
C GLY A 33 -3.76 -12.48 -4.90
N VAL A 34 -2.45 -12.40 -4.58
CA VAL A 34 -1.86 -11.27 -3.85
C VAL A 34 -0.59 -10.81 -4.56
N VAL A 35 -0.51 -9.54 -4.92
CA VAL A 35 0.75 -8.90 -5.27
C VAL A 35 1.31 -8.24 -4.03
N THR A 36 2.56 -8.49 -3.72
CA THR A 36 3.31 -7.79 -2.67
C THR A 36 4.41 -6.95 -3.29
N ILE A 37 4.67 -5.78 -2.73
CA ILE A 37 5.71 -4.89 -3.24
C ILE A 37 6.67 -4.43 -2.15
N GLY A 38 7.91 -4.15 -2.55
CA GLY A 38 8.96 -3.67 -1.66
C GLY A 38 10.30 -3.56 -2.36
N ARG A 39 11.33 -3.04 -1.67
CA ARG A 39 12.64 -2.75 -2.28
C ARG A 39 13.59 -3.96 -2.33
N LYS A 40 13.45 -4.91 -1.43
CA LYS A 40 14.37 -6.05 -1.27
C LYS A 40 13.83 -7.24 -2.05
N GLU A 41 14.36 -7.45 -3.27
CA GLU A 41 13.85 -8.44 -4.22
C GLU A 41 13.95 -9.86 -3.71
N ASP A 42 15.15 -10.30 -3.27
CA ASP A 42 15.38 -11.68 -2.81
C ASP A 42 14.45 -12.02 -1.65
N LYS A 43 14.39 -11.13 -0.64
CA LYS A 43 13.53 -11.31 0.53
C LYS A 43 12.05 -11.27 0.16
N GLY A 44 11.67 -10.43 -0.80
CA GLY A 44 10.29 -10.35 -1.27
C GLY A 44 9.84 -11.63 -1.95
N ASN A 45 10.67 -12.17 -2.84
CA ASN A 45 10.43 -13.43 -3.54
C ASN A 45 10.38 -14.62 -2.55
N GLU A 46 11.29 -14.66 -1.57
CA GLU A 46 11.26 -15.67 -0.51
C GLU A 46 9.94 -15.65 0.28
N VAL A 47 9.50 -14.47 0.72
CA VAL A 47 8.25 -14.32 1.48
C VAL A 47 7.04 -14.66 0.61
N ALA A 48 6.99 -14.21 -0.64
CA ALA A 48 5.90 -14.53 -1.57
C ALA A 48 5.80 -16.04 -1.81
N LYS A 49 6.94 -16.69 -2.10
CA LYS A 49 7.00 -18.14 -2.29
C LYS A 49 6.54 -18.89 -1.03
N LYS A 50 7.02 -18.48 0.15
CA LYS A 50 6.62 -19.10 1.42
C LYS A 50 5.10 -19.03 1.63
N ILE A 51 4.49 -17.86 1.40
CA ILE A 51 3.03 -17.70 1.54
C ILE A 51 2.30 -18.60 0.55
N GLN A 52 2.76 -18.63 -0.70
CA GLN A 52 2.15 -19.48 -1.73
C GLN A 52 2.25 -20.96 -1.39
N ASP A 53 3.41 -21.45 -0.96
CA ASP A 53 3.63 -22.85 -0.59
C ASP A 53 2.75 -23.28 0.61
N GLU A 54 2.52 -22.37 1.58
CA GLU A 54 1.72 -22.63 2.77
C GLU A 54 0.19 -22.56 2.52
N THR A 55 -0.27 -21.77 1.56
CA THR A 55 -1.70 -21.44 1.40
C THR A 55 -2.32 -21.90 0.09
N GLY A 56 -1.49 -22.15 -0.92
CA GLY A 56 -1.93 -22.42 -2.30
C GLY A 56 -2.39 -21.15 -3.05
N CYS A 57 -2.46 -19.98 -2.41
CA CYS A 57 -2.79 -18.71 -3.05
C CYS A 57 -1.65 -18.27 -3.96
N LYS A 58 -1.95 -17.78 -5.17
CA LYS A 58 -0.91 -17.19 -6.05
C LYS A 58 -0.41 -15.88 -5.44
N VAL A 59 0.87 -15.84 -5.05
CA VAL A 59 1.50 -14.64 -4.48
C VAL A 59 2.68 -14.23 -5.33
N ILE A 60 2.68 -12.97 -5.79
CA ILE A 60 3.72 -12.40 -6.65
C ILE A 60 4.39 -11.25 -5.90
N PHE A 61 5.72 -11.21 -5.97
CA PHE A 61 6.47 -10.05 -5.49
C PHE A 61 6.92 -9.20 -6.67
N VAL A 62 6.75 -7.87 -6.54
CA VAL A 62 7.26 -6.89 -7.50
C VAL A 62 8.20 -5.94 -6.77
N LYS A 63 9.46 -5.87 -7.23
CA LYS A 63 10.41 -4.90 -6.70
C LYS A 63 9.92 -3.49 -6.99
N THR A 64 9.77 -2.68 -5.93
CA THR A 64 9.21 -1.34 -6.04
C THR A 64 9.79 -0.44 -4.96
N ASP A 65 10.36 0.69 -5.33
CA ASP A 65 10.59 1.82 -4.44
C ASP A 65 9.40 2.77 -4.52
N LEU A 66 8.73 3.00 -3.39
CA LEU A 66 7.56 3.89 -3.32
C LEU A 66 7.90 5.37 -3.57
N GLY A 67 9.16 5.76 -3.46
CA GLY A 67 9.62 7.09 -3.87
C GLY A 67 9.53 7.33 -5.37
N GLU A 68 9.57 6.24 -6.17
CA GLU A 68 9.59 6.25 -7.62
C GLU A 68 8.20 5.98 -8.20
N VAL A 69 7.55 7.02 -8.71
CA VAL A 69 6.16 6.94 -9.22
C VAL A 69 6.03 5.90 -10.34
N GLN A 70 7.02 5.80 -11.21
CA GLN A 70 6.97 4.85 -12.32
C GLN A 70 7.01 3.39 -11.84
N GLU A 71 7.74 3.11 -10.76
CA GLU A 71 7.74 1.78 -10.16
C GLU A 71 6.41 1.45 -9.48
N CYS A 72 5.79 2.44 -8.81
CA CYS A 72 4.44 2.30 -8.27
C CYS A 72 3.40 1.96 -9.37
N ARG A 73 3.45 2.67 -10.50
CA ARG A 73 2.58 2.41 -11.65
C ARG A 73 2.81 1.04 -12.25
N ASN A 74 4.07 0.64 -12.39
CA ASN A 74 4.42 -0.69 -12.87
C ASN A 74 3.85 -1.79 -11.97
N ALA A 75 3.93 -1.63 -10.64
CA ALA A 75 3.37 -2.62 -9.71
C ALA A 75 1.85 -2.80 -9.87
N VAL A 76 1.09 -1.73 -10.07
CA VAL A 76 -0.35 -1.80 -10.35
C VAL A 76 -0.62 -2.43 -11.72
N SER A 77 0.21 -2.10 -12.73
CA SER A 77 0.12 -2.70 -14.07
C SER A 77 0.35 -4.20 -14.03
N VAL A 78 1.37 -4.66 -13.31
CA VAL A 78 1.65 -6.10 -13.11
C VAL A 78 0.46 -6.78 -12.43
N ALA A 79 -0.12 -6.18 -11.38
CA ALA A 79 -1.30 -6.75 -10.73
C ALA A 79 -2.49 -6.90 -11.71
N LYS A 80 -2.73 -5.89 -12.56
CA LYS A 80 -3.77 -5.95 -13.60
C LYS A 80 -3.46 -7.02 -14.66
N GLN A 81 -2.21 -7.15 -15.08
CA GLN A 81 -1.79 -8.13 -16.09
C GLN A 81 -1.91 -9.57 -15.58
N GLU A 82 -1.48 -9.82 -14.34
CA GLU A 82 -1.45 -11.16 -13.75
C GLU A 82 -2.83 -11.69 -13.33
N PHE A 83 -3.72 -10.79 -12.92
CA PHE A 83 -5.01 -11.17 -12.34
C PHE A 83 -6.22 -10.62 -13.12
N GLY A 84 -6.01 -9.74 -14.10
CA GLY A 84 -7.07 -9.11 -14.86
C GLY A 84 -7.86 -8.06 -14.10
N ARG A 85 -7.75 -8.00 -12.76
CA ARG A 85 -8.48 -7.09 -11.88
C ARG A 85 -7.71 -6.79 -10.60
N LEU A 86 -8.16 -5.78 -9.87
CA LEU A 86 -7.63 -5.45 -8.53
C LEU A 86 -8.77 -4.97 -7.64
N ASP A 87 -9.06 -5.71 -6.57
CA ASP A 87 -10.18 -5.45 -5.65
C ASP A 87 -9.75 -4.72 -4.38
N VAL A 88 -8.51 -4.96 -3.93
CA VAL A 88 -8.01 -4.45 -2.65
C VAL A 88 -6.61 -3.87 -2.81
N LEU A 89 -6.40 -2.68 -2.26
CA LEU A 89 -5.07 -2.08 -2.08
C LEU A 89 -4.81 -1.86 -0.59
N VAL A 90 -3.65 -2.30 -0.10
CA VAL A 90 -3.21 -1.98 1.26
C VAL A 90 -1.86 -1.26 1.22
N ASN A 91 -1.87 0.00 1.59
CA ASN A 91 -0.68 0.81 1.78
C ASN A 91 -0.14 0.59 3.20
N ALA A 92 0.61 -0.51 3.40
CA ALA A 92 1.18 -0.89 4.69
C ALA A 92 2.67 -0.49 4.82
N ALA A 93 3.34 -0.21 3.71
CA ALA A 93 4.71 0.28 3.75
C ALA A 93 4.79 1.69 4.32
N GLY A 94 5.87 1.95 5.01
CA GLY A 94 6.21 3.27 5.51
C GLY A 94 7.59 3.24 6.13
N ILE A 95 8.21 4.40 6.13
CA ILE A 95 9.46 4.63 6.84
C ILE A 95 9.22 5.67 7.94
N THR A 96 9.99 5.57 8.98
CA THR A 96 10.12 6.60 10.01
C THR A 96 11.60 6.83 10.24
N ASP A 97 11.95 8.07 10.49
CA ASP A 97 13.32 8.44 10.83
C ASP A 97 13.27 9.57 11.84
N ARG A 98 14.37 9.76 12.56
CA ARG A 98 14.46 10.83 13.54
C ARG A 98 14.91 12.10 12.84
N GLY A 99 14.05 13.11 12.86
CA GLY A 99 14.31 14.45 12.38
C GLY A 99 13.34 15.42 13.03
N ASP A 100 13.86 16.33 13.83
CA ASP A 100 13.07 17.44 14.37
C ASP A 100 12.95 18.57 13.33
N ILE A 101 12.22 19.61 13.69
CA ILE A 101 12.01 20.75 12.78
C ILE A 101 13.28 21.53 12.47
N VAL A 102 14.30 21.42 13.32
CA VAL A 102 15.57 22.16 13.16
C VAL A 102 16.57 21.37 12.31
N ASN A 103 16.62 20.04 12.47
CA ASN A 103 17.68 19.19 11.92
C ASN A 103 17.24 18.30 10.75
N THR A 104 15.97 18.34 10.34
CA THR A 104 15.52 17.57 9.18
C THR A 104 16.13 18.11 7.89
N SER A 105 16.91 17.28 7.18
CA SER A 105 17.44 17.64 5.86
C SER A 105 16.35 17.54 4.78
N GLU A 106 16.56 18.26 3.68
CA GLU A 106 15.68 18.19 2.50
C GLU A 106 15.60 16.76 1.96
N GLU A 107 16.74 16.05 1.89
CA GLU A 107 16.78 14.65 1.46
C GLU A 107 15.93 13.73 2.34
N LEU A 108 16.02 13.89 3.67
CA LEU A 108 15.18 13.11 4.60
C LEU A 108 13.71 13.46 4.43
N PHE A 109 13.38 14.72 4.25
CA PHE A 109 12.02 15.19 3.99
C PHE A 109 11.47 14.55 2.71
N ASP A 110 12.20 14.66 1.60
CA ASP A 110 11.77 14.14 0.30
C ASP A 110 11.59 12.61 0.32
N LYS A 111 12.52 11.89 0.92
CA LYS A 111 12.43 10.45 1.11
C LYS A 111 11.20 10.04 1.92
N MET A 112 10.92 10.77 3.00
CA MET A 112 9.76 10.49 3.86
C MET A 112 8.44 10.74 3.13
N ILE A 113 8.32 11.89 2.47
CA ILE A 113 7.14 12.26 1.68
C ILE A 113 7.02 11.34 0.47
N GLY A 114 8.10 11.03 -0.20
CA GLY A 114 8.14 10.10 -1.32
C GLY A 114 7.53 8.75 -0.95
N THR A 115 8.06 8.14 0.10
CA THR A 115 7.65 6.78 0.51
C THR A 115 6.27 6.75 1.18
N ASN A 116 5.98 7.67 2.12
CA ASN A 116 4.80 7.57 2.98
C ASN A 116 3.54 8.24 2.39
N LEU A 117 3.70 9.11 1.40
CA LEU A 117 2.59 9.88 0.83
C LEU A 117 2.53 9.80 -0.70
N LYS A 118 3.60 10.16 -1.41
CA LYS A 118 3.61 10.23 -2.88
C LYS A 118 3.38 8.84 -3.50
N GLY A 119 4.09 7.80 -3.05
CA GLY A 119 3.88 6.43 -3.50
C GLY A 119 2.43 5.95 -3.28
N PRO A 120 1.90 5.97 -2.06
CA PRO A 120 0.50 5.68 -1.79
C PRO A 120 -0.50 6.46 -2.67
N TYR A 121 -0.25 7.76 -2.90
CA TYR A 121 -1.11 8.58 -3.75
C TYR A 121 -1.25 7.99 -5.17
N PHE A 122 -0.13 7.65 -5.81
CA PHE A 122 -0.15 7.12 -7.19
C PHE A 122 -0.59 5.67 -7.26
N LEU A 123 -0.32 4.86 -6.25
CA LEU A 123 -0.92 3.51 -6.13
C LEU A 123 -2.45 3.58 -6.01
N ILE A 124 -2.98 4.49 -5.19
CA ILE A 124 -4.42 4.75 -5.07
C ILE A 124 -4.98 5.19 -6.42
N GLN A 125 -4.35 6.18 -7.07
CA GLN A 125 -4.83 6.74 -8.34
C GLN A 125 -5.00 5.65 -9.40
N ASP A 126 -3.98 4.82 -9.63
CA ASP A 126 -4.03 3.83 -10.70
C ASP A 126 -4.89 2.60 -10.32
N THR A 127 -4.93 2.21 -9.05
CA THR A 127 -5.87 1.20 -8.56
C THR A 127 -7.33 1.64 -8.75
N VAL A 128 -7.65 2.89 -8.40
CA VAL A 128 -9.00 3.46 -8.55
C VAL A 128 -9.42 3.50 -10.02
N LYS A 129 -8.51 3.83 -10.95
CA LYS A 129 -8.81 3.76 -12.39
C LYS A 129 -9.27 2.36 -12.81
N ILE A 130 -8.55 1.32 -12.38
CA ILE A 130 -8.93 -0.08 -12.68
C ILE A 130 -10.30 -0.40 -12.07
N MET A 131 -10.51 -0.04 -10.81
CA MET A 131 -11.78 -0.31 -10.13
C MET A 131 -12.95 0.38 -10.83
N ILE A 132 -12.80 1.62 -11.26
CA ILE A 132 -13.85 2.38 -11.99
C ILE A 132 -14.09 1.75 -13.37
N GLU A 133 -13.05 1.51 -14.16
CA GLU A 133 -13.15 0.90 -15.49
C GLU A 133 -13.91 -0.43 -15.47
N GLN A 134 -13.72 -1.22 -14.42
CA GLN A 134 -14.28 -2.57 -14.28
C GLN A 134 -15.52 -2.64 -13.38
N ASN A 135 -16.04 -1.51 -12.90
CA ASN A 135 -17.15 -1.43 -11.95
C ASN A 135 -16.93 -2.28 -10.69
N ILE A 136 -15.71 -2.27 -10.15
CA ILE A 136 -15.34 -2.98 -8.92
C ILE A 136 -15.66 -2.10 -7.71
N GLU A 137 -16.52 -2.57 -6.81
CA GLU A 137 -16.76 -1.96 -5.49
C GLU A 137 -15.60 -2.31 -4.54
N GLY A 138 -14.44 -1.66 -4.77
CA GLY A 138 -13.17 -2.02 -4.16
C GLY A 138 -12.98 -1.52 -2.73
N SER A 139 -11.85 -1.90 -2.15
CA SER A 139 -11.45 -1.45 -0.81
C SER A 139 -9.98 -1.05 -0.77
N ILE A 140 -9.71 0.14 -0.27
CA ILE A 140 -8.36 0.67 -0.09
C ILE A 140 -8.12 0.91 1.40
N ILE A 141 -6.96 0.48 1.90
CA ILE A 141 -6.59 0.61 3.30
C ILE A 141 -5.24 1.31 3.39
N ASN A 142 -5.21 2.44 4.08
CA ASN A 142 -3.99 3.18 4.35
C ASN A 142 -3.59 2.98 5.82
N ILE A 143 -2.41 2.43 6.07
CA ILE A 143 -1.91 2.29 7.44
C ILE A 143 -1.44 3.67 7.94
N GLY A 144 -2.28 4.27 8.77
CA GLY A 144 -2.04 5.54 9.41
C GLY A 144 -1.04 5.47 10.57
N SER A 145 -1.11 6.46 11.42
CA SER A 145 -0.34 6.50 12.68
C SER A 145 -1.04 7.45 13.65
N VAL A 146 -0.97 7.16 14.94
CA VAL A 146 -1.36 8.09 16.00
C VAL A 146 -0.57 9.41 15.92
N ALA A 147 0.66 9.35 15.42
CA ALA A 147 1.50 10.53 15.17
C ALA A 147 0.89 11.54 14.18
N ALA A 148 -0.10 11.13 13.38
CA ALA A 148 -0.86 12.04 12.52
C ALA A 148 -1.77 13.00 13.29
N MET A 149 -2.07 12.69 14.56
CA MET A 149 -3.03 13.41 15.40
C MET A 149 -2.38 14.04 16.64
N THR A 150 -1.17 13.61 16.96
CA THR A 150 -0.44 14.06 18.16
C THR A 150 0.93 14.62 17.77
N GLY A 151 1.41 15.63 18.48
CA GLY A 151 2.77 16.13 18.31
C GLY A 151 3.80 15.12 18.82
N GLN A 152 4.83 14.89 18.02
CA GLN A 152 5.96 14.03 18.39
C GLN A 152 7.28 14.76 18.06
N PRO A 153 8.06 15.19 19.05
CA PRO A 153 9.12 16.18 18.85
C PRO A 153 10.28 15.74 17.95
N PHE A 154 10.52 14.43 17.80
CA PHE A 154 11.71 13.95 17.07
C PHE A 154 11.40 13.26 15.76
N ILE A 155 10.16 13.39 15.24
CA ILE A 155 9.71 12.75 14.02
C ILE A 155 8.79 13.69 13.20
N SER A 156 9.18 14.95 13.06
CA SER A 156 8.34 16.00 12.46
C SER A 156 7.83 15.63 11.08
N THR A 157 8.72 15.21 10.17
CA THR A 157 8.34 14.86 8.79
C THR A 157 7.47 13.62 8.75
N TYR A 158 7.69 12.65 9.65
CA TYR A 158 6.82 11.49 9.75
C TYR A 158 5.40 11.89 10.14
N CYS A 159 5.23 12.75 11.15
CA CYS A 159 3.93 13.28 11.54
C CYS A 159 3.23 13.97 10.36
N VAL A 160 3.95 14.84 9.63
CA VAL A 160 3.45 15.51 8.42
C VAL A 160 3.00 14.49 7.38
N SER A 161 3.83 13.49 7.06
CA SER A 161 3.51 12.49 6.04
C SER A 161 2.27 11.67 6.40
N LYS A 162 2.11 11.28 7.66
CA LYS A 162 0.96 10.50 8.13
C LYS A 162 -0.30 11.37 8.31
N GLY A 163 -0.15 12.63 8.67
CA GLY A 163 -1.24 13.61 8.67
C GLY A 163 -1.79 13.86 7.26
N ALA A 164 -0.90 14.04 6.30
CA ALA A 164 -1.25 14.18 4.88
C ALA A 164 -1.94 12.93 4.33
N LEU A 165 -1.44 11.72 4.66
CA LEU A 165 -2.06 10.45 4.27
C LEU A 165 -3.48 10.31 4.86
N ALA A 166 -3.68 10.71 6.12
CA ALA A 166 -5.02 10.70 6.75
C ALA A 166 -5.98 11.67 6.05
N THR A 167 -5.50 12.84 5.63
CA THR A 167 -6.31 13.81 4.86
C THR A 167 -6.61 13.29 3.46
N LEU A 168 -5.62 12.71 2.77
CA LEU A 168 -5.83 12.04 1.49
C LEU A 168 -6.90 10.94 1.59
N THR A 169 -6.86 10.13 2.65
CA THR A 169 -7.85 9.07 2.90
C THR A 169 -9.26 9.63 2.99
N ARG A 170 -9.49 10.66 3.81
CA ARG A 170 -10.81 11.30 3.96
C ARG A 170 -11.31 11.94 2.67
N ASN A 171 -10.44 12.68 1.98
CA ASN A 171 -10.79 13.33 0.71
C ASN A 171 -11.17 12.29 -0.36
N THR A 172 -10.35 11.25 -0.51
CA THR A 172 -10.59 10.21 -1.52
C THR A 172 -11.83 9.38 -1.18
N ALA A 173 -12.09 9.08 0.09
CA ALA A 173 -13.31 8.38 0.51
C ALA A 173 -14.56 9.14 0.06
N PHE A 174 -14.58 10.46 0.26
CA PHE A 174 -15.70 11.30 -0.19
C PHE A 174 -15.83 11.34 -1.73
N ALA A 175 -14.70 11.49 -2.44
CA ALA A 175 -14.68 11.57 -3.89
C ALA A 175 -15.19 10.27 -4.57
N LEU A 176 -14.98 9.12 -3.94
CA LEU A 176 -15.29 7.80 -4.50
C LEU A 176 -16.65 7.21 -4.08
N LEU A 177 -17.47 7.97 -3.34
CA LEU A 177 -18.79 7.51 -2.88
C LEU A 177 -19.66 6.97 -4.02
N LYS A 178 -19.70 7.67 -5.15
CA LYS A 178 -20.50 7.28 -6.33
C LYS A 178 -20.02 5.96 -6.95
N ASN A 179 -18.75 5.63 -6.80
CA ASN A 179 -18.15 4.42 -7.32
C ASN A 179 -18.24 3.25 -6.34
N LYS A 180 -18.77 3.48 -5.14
CA LYS A 180 -18.83 2.50 -4.03
C LYS A 180 -17.46 1.91 -3.66
N ILE A 181 -16.38 2.63 -3.93
CA ILE A 181 -15.02 2.27 -3.52
C ILE A 181 -14.80 2.85 -2.14
N ARG A 182 -14.43 1.98 -1.19
CA ARG A 182 -14.14 2.41 0.18
C ARG A 182 -12.65 2.64 0.36
N ILE A 183 -12.31 3.67 1.09
CA ILE A 183 -10.94 3.93 1.55
C ILE A 183 -10.93 4.30 3.03
N ASN A 184 -10.03 3.68 3.79
CA ASN A 184 -9.90 3.83 5.23
C ASN A 184 -8.42 3.96 5.65
#